data_888d449ce845079ae878e6ae3b624060
#
_entry.id   888d449ce845079ae878e6ae3b624060
#
_cell.length_a   1.000
_cell.length_b   1.000
_cell.length_c   1.000
_cell.angle_alpha   90.00
_cell.angle_beta   90.00
_cell.angle_gamma   90.00
#
_symmetry.space_group_name_H-M   'P 1'
#
loop_
_entity.id
_entity.type
_entity.pdbx_description
1 polymer ?
#
loop_
_entity_poly.entity_id
_entity_poly.type
_entity_poly.pdbx_seq_one_letter_code
_entity_poly.pdbx_strand_id
1 'polypeptide(L)'
;MASFTITSTTSLDGVLLRSNSRTVEVRSVMDYTKTLGATYEAIVTGDDQPTPFAQVLLKNTGDETALVRCSVDGTNFYFTALPSGATMSCPLKNLSGNFQQYAARAETGTTTLRIVALYI
;
A
#
# COMPACT_ATOMS: atom_id res chain seq x y z
N MET A 1 -17.69 -14.08 3.84
CA MET A 1 -16.48 -13.25 3.84
C MET A 1 -15.45 -13.82 2.89
N ALA A 2 -14.67 -12.98 2.28
CA ALA A 2 -13.55 -13.41 1.44
C ALA A 2 -12.30 -13.67 2.27
N SER A 3 -11.44 -14.56 1.79
CA SER A 3 -10.14 -14.82 2.42
C SER A 3 -9.03 -14.44 1.45
N PHE A 4 -7.99 -13.82 1.99
CA PHE A 4 -6.79 -13.48 1.25
C PHE A 4 -5.58 -14.16 1.88
N THR A 5 -4.72 -14.71 1.05
CA THR A 5 -3.43 -15.25 1.50
C THR A 5 -2.33 -14.30 1.06
N ILE A 6 -1.57 -13.82 2.02
CA ILE A 6 -0.44 -12.94 1.79
C ILE A 6 0.82 -13.75 1.99
N THR A 7 1.63 -13.88 0.93
CA THR A 7 2.90 -14.61 0.97
C THR A 7 4.03 -13.63 0.72
N SER A 8 5.03 -13.65 1.58
CA SER A 8 6.22 -12.83 1.48
C SER A 8 7.45 -13.72 1.50
N THR A 9 8.36 -13.49 0.56
CA THR A 9 9.59 -14.29 0.40
C THR A 9 10.77 -13.35 0.31
N THR A 10 11.82 -13.63 1.08
CA THR A 10 13.09 -12.92 1.04
C THR A 10 14.20 -13.89 0.68
N SER A 11 14.95 -13.59 -0.37
CA SER A 11 16.09 -14.40 -0.78
C SER A 11 17.28 -13.52 -1.12
N LEU A 12 18.48 -14.08 -0.97
CA LEU A 12 19.75 -13.44 -1.29
C LEU A 12 20.57 -14.42 -2.11
N ASP A 13 21.00 -14.01 -3.32
CA ASP A 13 21.81 -14.82 -4.22
C ASP A 13 21.22 -16.22 -4.46
N GLY A 14 19.90 -16.30 -4.62
CA GLY A 14 19.20 -17.57 -4.82
C GLY A 14 18.99 -18.39 -3.53
N VAL A 15 19.46 -17.90 -2.40
CA VAL A 15 19.25 -18.56 -1.10
C VAL A 15 18.02 -18.00 -0.44
N LEU A 16 17.05 -18.85 -0.12
CA LEU A 16 15.85 -18.46 0.59
C LEU A 16 16.20 -18.13 2.05
N LEU A 17 16.04 -16.88 2.44
CA LEU A 17 16.27 -16.42 3.81
C LEU A 17 15.01 -16.50 4.66
N ARG A 18 13.86 -16.18 4.07
CA ARG A 18 12.60 -16.15 4.80
C ARG A 18 11.44 -16.33 3.84
N SER A 19 10.47 -17.11 4.27
CA SER A 19 9.16 -17.20 3.62
C SER A 19 8.07 -17.12 4.68
N ASN A 20 7.10 -16.28 4.45
CA ASN A 20 5.95 -16.09 5.32
C ASN A 20 4.68 -16.15 4.51
N SER A 21 3.69 -16.82 5.04
CA SER A 21 2.35 -16.85 4.45
C SER A 21 1.31 -16.74 5.54
N ARG A 22 0.32 -15.90 5.34
CA ARG A 22 -0.82 -15.80 6.26
C ARG A 22 -2.10 -15.61 5.48
N THR A 23 -3.19 -16.15 6.01
CA THR A 23 -4.52 -15.97 5.46
C THR A 23 -5.29 -15.01 6.35
N VAL A 24 -5.93 -14.02 5.73
CA VAL A 24 -6.70 -13.00 6.40
C VAL A 24 -8.13 -13.05 5.88
N GLU A 25 -9.10 -13.12 6.79
CA GLU A 25 -10.51 -12.95 6.44
C GLU A 25 -10.83 -11.46 6.37
N VAL A 26 -11.53 -11.04 5.31
CA VAL A 26 -11.81 -9.64 5.08
C VAL A 26 -13.32 -9.42 4.97
N ARG A 27 -13.79 -8.28 5.50
CA ARG A 27 -15.20 -7.85 5.39
C ARG A 27 -15.46 -7.17 4.07
N SER A 28 -14.53 -6.36 3.61
CA SER A 28 -14.68 -5.64 2.35
C SER A 28 -13.33 -5.41 1.69
N VAL A 29 -13.37 -5.20 0.40
CA VAL A 29 -12.19 -4.94 -0.44
C VAL A 29 -12.46 -3.69 -1.23
N MET A 30 -11.49 -2.78 -1.23
CA MET A 30 -11.46 -1.65 -2.15
C MET A 30 -10.32 -1.90 -3.13
N ASP A 31 -10.62 -1.97 -4.42
CA ASP A 31 -9.64 -2.26 -5.47
C ASP A 31 -9.82 -1.23 -6.58
N TYR A 32 -8.81 -0.40 -6.79
CA TYR A 32 -8.86 0.63 -7.82
C TYR A 32 -7.46 0.98 -8.30
N THR A 33 -7.38 1.68 -9.41
CA THR A 33 -6.13 2.20 -9.95
C THR A 33 -6.13 3.72 -9.88
N LYS A 34 -4.95 4.29 -9.72
CA LYS A 34 -4.76 5.74 -9.69
C LYS A 34 -3.53 6.11 -10.48
N THR A 35 -3.68 7.06 -11.39
CA THR A 35 -2.56 7.66 -12.11
C THR A 35 -1.98 8.79 -11.28
N LEU A 36 -0.66 8.74 -11.09
CA LEU A 36 0.09 9.68 -10.26
C LEU A 36 0.92 10.60 -11.13
N GLY A 37 0.94 11.86 -10.77
CA GLY A 37 1.83 12.87 -11.35
C GLY A 37 2.92 13.29 -10.37
N ALA A 38 3.38 14.54 -10.50
CA ALA A 38 4.51 15.06 -9.73
C ALA A 38 4.18 15.44 -8.28
N THR A 39 2.91 15.49 -7.93
CA THR A 39 2.45 15.93 -6.60
C THR A 39 1.90 14.75 -5.81
N TYR A 40 2.21 14.69 -4.52
CA TYR A 40 1.63 13.67 -3.64
C TYR A 40 0.13 13.78 -3.60
N GLU A 41 -0.55 12.65 -3.83
CA GLU A 41 -1.99 12.52 -3.74
C GLU A 41 -2.35 11.41 -2.76
N ALA A 42 -3.43 11.62 -2.01
CA ALA A 42 -3.93 10.62 -1.08
C ALA A 42 -4.35 9.36 -1.83
N ILE A 43 -3.88 8.22 -1.38
CA ILE A 43 -4.34 6.92 -1.86
C ILE A 43 -5.21 6.21 -0.82
N VAL A 44 -4.90 6.41 0.47
CA VAL A 44 -5.74 5.91 1.57
C VAL A 44 -5.66 6.92 2.72
N THR A 45 -6.78 7.17 3.35
CA THR A 45 -6.85 7.97 4.57
C THR A 45 -7.31 7.10 5.75
N GLY A 46 -6.98 7.52 6.97
CA GLY A 46 -7.40 6.81 8.16
C GLY A 46 -8.92 6.77 8.33
N ASP A 47 -9.61 7.80 7.85
CA ASP A 47 -11.07 7.93 8.00
C ASP A 47 -11.86 7.04 7.03
N ASP A 48 -11.21 6.51 5.99
CA ASP A 48 -11.85 5.67 4.99
C ASP A 48 -12.06 4.22 5.49
N GLN A 49 -11.57 3.89 6.67
CA GLN A 49 -11.56 2.52 7.16
C GLN A 49 -12.86 2.19 7.90
N PRO A 50 -13.62 1.17 7.46
CA PRO A 50 -14.80 0.72 8.17
C PRO A 50 -14.48 -0.10 9.43
N THR A 51 -13.24 -0.56 9.58
CA THR A 51 -12.79 -1.38 10.70
C THR A 51 -11.46 -0.86 11.26
N PRO A 52 -11.09 -1.25 12.50
CA PRO A 52 -9.84 -0.77 13.11
C PRO A 52 -8.58 -1.14 12.35
N PHE A 53 -8.58 -2.24 11.62
CA PHE A 53 -7.41 -2.74 10.91
C PHE A 53 -7.75 -3.16 9.50
N ALA A 54 -6.82 -2.88 8.61
CA ALA A 54 -6.86 -3.34 7.24
C ALA A 54 -5.45 -3.63 6.76
N GLN A 55 -5.35 -4.13 5.55
CA GLN A 55 -4.11 -4.36 4.84
C GLN A 55 -4.20 -3.60 3.52
N VAL A 56 -3.14 -2.90 3.16
CA VAL A 56 -3.04 -2.21 1.88
C VAL A 56 -1.99 -2.92 1.04
N LEU A 57 -2.39 -3.26 -0.18
CA LEU A 57 -1.50 -3.83 -1.20
C LEU A 57 -1.36 -2.79 -2.30
N LEU A 58 -0.13 -2.45 -2.64
CA LEU A 58 0.18 -1.50 -3.71
C LEU A 58 1.01 -2.20 -4.76
N LYS A 59 0.66 -2.00 -6.03
CA LYS A 59 1.45 -2.46 -7.17
C LYS A 59 1.65 -1.32 -8.15
N ASN A 60 2.90 -1.06 -8.49
CA ASN A 60 3.20 -0.09 -9.53
C ASN A 60 3.07 -0.77 -10.89
N THR A 61 1.99 -0.47 -11.59
CA THR A 61 1.70 -1.02 -12.93
C THR A 61 2.17 -0.09 -14.05
N GLY A 62 2.69 1.09 -13.71
CA GLY A 62 3.23 2.04 -14.66
C GLY A 62 4.72 1.81 -14.94
N ASP A 63 5.30 2.69 -15.72
CA ASP A 63 6.69 2.56 -16.17
C ASP A 63 7.68 3.34 -15.28
N GLU A 64 7.20 4.31 -14.54
CA GLU A 64 8.05 5.16 -13.68
C GLU A 64 7.97 4.71 -12.23
N THR A 65 9.01 5.02 -11.46
CA THR A 65 9.02 4.75 -10.02
C THR A 65 7.98 5.60 -9.30
N ALA A 66 7.22 5.00 -8.42
CA ALA A 66 6.34 5.72 -7.51
C ALA A 66 7.06 5.96 -6.19
N LEU A 67 6.87 7.15 -5.62
CA LEU A 67 7.31 7.47 -4.27
C LEU A 67 6.09 7.42 -3.37
N VAL A 68 6.15 6.56 -2.37
CA VAL A 68 5.03 6.36 -1.43
C VAL A 68 5.45 6.90 -0.07
N ARG A 69 4.60 7.71 0.53
CA ARG A 69 4.78 8.13 1.91
C ARG A 69 3.64 7.58 2.77
N CYS A 70 3.95 7.26 4.00
CA CYS A 70 2.93 6.85 4.97
C CYS A 70 3.12 7.56 6.30
N SER A 71 2.03 7.69 7.04
CA SER A 71 2.04 8.23 8.39
C SER A 71 1.08 7.44 9.26
N VAL A 72 1.48 7.18 10.50
CA VAL A 72 0.61 6.53 11.49
C VAL A 72 0.05 7.53 12.50
N ASP A 73 0.52 8.76 12.50
CA ASP A 73 0.11 9.81 13.45
C ASP A 73 -0.29 11.13 12.77
N GLY A 74 -0.10 11.25 11.46
CA GLY A 74 -0.38 12.47 10.71
C GLY A 74 0.73 13.53 10.78
N THR A 75 1.78 13.29 11.57
CA THR A 75 2.86 14.25 11.79
C THR A 75 4.19 13.76 11.24
N ASN A 76 4.50 12.50 11.47
CA ASN A 76 5.75 11.88 11.02
C ASN A 76 5.47 11.04 9.78
N PHE A 77 6.30 11.22 8.75
CA PHE A 77 6.13 10.54 7.47
C PHE A 77 7.33 9.65 7.17
N TYR A 78 7.03 8.47 6.65
CA TYR A 78 8.02 7.51 6.15
C TYR A 78 7.88 7.43 4.64
N PHE A 79 9.01 7.31 3.95
CA PHE A 79 9.07 7.35 2.49
C PHE A 79 9.65 6.05 1.95
N THR A 80 9.06 5.54 0.88
CA THR A 80 9.49 4.32 0.20
C THR A 80 9.38 4.52 -1.30
N ALA A 81 10.38 4.04 -2.04
CA ALA A 81 10.32 3.99 -3.49
C ALA A 81 9.75 2.65 -3.93
N LEU A 82 8.81 2.69 -4.89
CA LEU A 82 8.18 1.51 -5.47
C LEU A 82 8.44 1.50 -6.97
N PRO A 83 9.48 0.78 -7.44
CA PRO A 83 9.81 0.74 -8.86
C PRO A 83 8.70 0.12 -9.71
N SER A 84 8.78 0.33 -11.02
CA SER A 84 7.87 -0.30 -11.98
C SER A 84 7.80 -1.82 -11.77
N GLY A 85 6.59 -2.35 -11.72
CA GLY A 85 6.32 -3.77 -11.50
C GLY A 85 6.45 -4.25 -10.06
N ALA A 86 6.94 -3.41 -9.14
CA ALA A 86 7.11 -3.79 -7.75
C ALA A 86 5.80 -3.73 -6.97
N THR A 87 5.73 -4.51 -5.92
CA THR A 87 4.60 -4.55 -5.01
C THR A 87 5.05 -4.30 -3.58
N MET A 88 4.16 -3.73 -2.77
CA MET A 88 4.36 -3.62 -1.34
C MET A 88 3.06 -3.91 -0.60
N SER A 89 3.18 -4.40 0.61
CA SER A 89 2.07 -4.70 1.49
C SER A 89 2.31 -4.02 2.83
N CYS A 90 1.35 -3.22 3.26
CA CYS A 90 1.47 -2.44 4.49
C CYS A 90 0.22 -2.60 5.35
N PRO A 91 0.38 -2.61 6.67
CA PRO A 91 -0.78 -2.54 7.54
C PRO A 91 -1.45 -1.17 7.42
N LEU A 92 -2.77 -1.15 7.52
CA LEU A 92 -3.55 0.07 7.59
C LEU A 92 -4.23 0.10 8.94
N LYS A 93 -4.06 1.18 9.67
CA LYS A 93 -4.61 1.34 11.01
C LYS A 93 -5.68 2.39 11.00
N ASN A 94 -6.81 2.08 11.61
CA ASN A 94 -7.86 3.09 11.80
C ASN A 94 -7.38 4.11 12.83
N LEU A 95 -7.21 5.34 12.38
CA LEU A 95 -6.78 6.46 13.20
C LEU A 95 -7.85 7.55 13.18
N SER A 96 -8.01 8.23 14.28
CA SER A 96 -8.89 9.39 14.34
C SER A 96 -8.21 10.60 13.71
N GLY A 97 -8.99 11.42 13.00
CA GLY A 97 -8.50 12.64 12.37
C GLY A 97 -8.44 12.54 10.84
N ASN A 98 -8.46 13.70 10.21
CA ASN A 98 -8.47 13.85 8.75
C ASN A 98 -7.04 14.00 8.23
N PHE A 99 -6.29 12.93 8.14
CA PHE A 99 -4.98 12.97 7.50
C PHE A 99 -4.82 11.80 6.54
N GLN A 100 -3.94 12.00 5.59
CA GLN A 100 -3.61 11.00 4.57
C GLN A 100 -2.62 9.99 5.14
N GLN A 101 -3.07 8.78 5.41
CA GLN A 101 -2.18 7.73 5.91
C GLN A 101 -1.19 7.29 4.85
N TYR A 102 -1.66 7.11 3.63
CA TYR A 102 -0.81 6.80 2.49
C TYR A 102 -1.05 7.80 1.38
N ALA A 103 0.03 8.33 0.85
CA ALA A 103 0.02 9.21 -0.32
C ALA A 103 1.17 8.81 -1.24
N ALA A 104 1.02 9.10 -2.52
CA ALA A 104 2.04 8.74 -3.50
C ALA A 104 2.12 9.77 -4.62
N ARG A 105 3.26 9.79 -5.28
CA ARG A 105 3.50 10.54 -6.51
C ARG A 105 4.42 9.76 -7.43
N ALA A 106 4.48 10.13 -8.70
CA ALA A 106 5.53 9.64 -9.57
C ALA A 106 6.84 10.38 -9.24
N GLU A 107 7.94 9.67 -9.27
CA GLU A 107 9.27 10.29 -9.12
C GLU A 107 9.56 11.23 -10.28
N THR A 108 9.28 10.78 -11.50
CA THR A 108 9.34 11.57 -12.72
C THR A 108 8.14 11.21 -13.60
N GLY A 109 7.68 12.15 -14.42
CA GLY A 109 6.58 11.90 -15.35
C GLY A 109 5.30 11.47 -14.66
N THR A 110 4.73 10.37 -15.11
CA THR A 110 3.51 9.78 -14.55
C THR A 110 3.69 8.27 -14.37
N THR A 111 3.01 7.72 -13.39
CA THR A 111 2.92 6.27 -13.20
C THR A 111 1.54 5.90 -12.68
N THR A 112 1.21 4.62 -12.68
CA THR A 112 -0.10 4.14 -12.23
C THR A 112 0.09 3.11 -11.12
N LEU A 113 -0.65 3.28 -10.03
CA LEU A 113 -0.70 2.30 -8.96
C LEU A 113 -2.03 1.56 -8.97
N ARG A 114 -1.97 0.26 -8.79
CA ARG A 114 -3.12 -0.52 -8.34
C ARG A 114 -3.10 -0.57 -6.82
N ILE A 115 -4.22 -0.23 -6.22
CA ILE A 115 -4.38 -0.12 -4.77
C ILE A 115 -5.47 -1.08 -4.36
N VAL A 116 -5.13 -2.03 -3.48
CA VAL A 116 -6.10 -2.97 -2.92
C VAL A 116 -6.08 -2.79 -1.41
N ALA A 117 -7.17 -2.31 -0.86
CA ALA A 117 -7.33 -2.16 0.58
C ALA A 117 -8.28 -3.23 1.12
N LEU A 118 -7.82 -4.00 2.08
CA LEU A 118 -8.55 -5.10 2.70
C LEU A 118 -8.97 -4.68 4.10
N TYR A 119 -10.27 -4.66 4.35
CA TYR A 119 -10.85 -4.29 5.65
C TYR A 119 -11.32 -5.54 6.39
N ILE A 120 -10.84 -5.72 7.59
CA ILE A 120 -11.11 -6.89 8.42
C ILE A 120 -12.02 -6.59 9.61
#